data_82458f6b7c21c0f54108e7a9010e0a78
#
_entry.id   82458f6b7c21c0f54108e7a9010e0a78
#
_cell.length_a   1.000
_cell.length_b   1.000
_cell.length_c   1.000
_cell.angle_alpha   90.00
_cell.angle_beta   90.00
_cell.angle_gamma   90.00
#
_symmetry.space_group_name_H-M   'P 1'
#
loop_
_entity.id
_entity.type
_entity.pdbx_description
1 polymer ?
#
loop_
_entity_poly.entity_id
_entity_poly.type
_entity_poly.pdbx_seq_one_letter_code
_entity_poly.pdbx_strand_id
1 'polypeptide(L)'
;MADTLVVGLHSWIIQDGNYGDFARNTSAAFALEFYASSPLEIFEANPEPVPALIRVGDADYEVVGQVIHVADHWWAIDVGVLVFQETEPPATVRQGSWLRGKISIGIDPFFYFERLAHQPGAPALVYDWKVERIEIQTAPLIETKPRVFVRDATKLGWREILETKAWEDEGEYLLHCTRMGGARSPRSKRHP
;
A
#
# COMPACT_ATOMS: atom_id res chain seq x y z
N MET A 1 15.02 -3.02 -14.60
CA MET A 1 14.69 -1.64 -14.22
C MET A 1 14.42 -1.66 -12.73
N ALA A 2 14.92 -0.68 -11.97
CA ALA A 2 14.57 -0.57 -10.56
C ALA A 2 13.09 -0.22 -10.47
N ASP A 3 12.29 -1.11 -9.87
CA ASP A 3 10.85 -0.92 -9.77
C ASP A 3 10.57 0.14 -8.69
N THR A 4 10.50 1.39 -9.10
CA THR A 4 10.13 2.50 -8.21
C THR A 4 8.62 2.53 -8.07
N LEU A 5 8.14 2.47 -6.84
CA LEU A 5 6.74 2.52 -6.47
C LEU A 5 6.48 3.76 -5.60
N VAL A 6 5.33 4.39 -5.78
CA VAL A 6 4.85 5.45 -4.89
C VAL A 6 3.70 4.90 -4.06
N VAL A 7 3.83 4.96 -2.74
CA VAL A 7 2.83 4.41 -1.83
C VAL A 7 2.33 5.47 -0.86
N GLY A 8 1.06 5.40 -0.52
CA GLY A 8 0.44 6.24 0.49
C GLY A 8 0.82 5.79 1.91
N LEU A 9 0.95 6.76 2.80
CA LEU A 9 1.15 6.51 4.22
C LEU A 9 0.40 7.57 5.02
N HIS A 10 -0.47 7.14 5.92
CA HIS A 10 -1.12 8.02 6.88
C HIS A 10 -0.29 8.10 8.17
N SER A 11 -0.22 9.29 8.78
CA SER A 11 0.53 9.52 10.03
C SER A 11 0.11 8.55 11.15
N TRP A 12 -1.17 8.18 11.24
CA TRP A 12 -1.65 7.27 12.27
C TRP A 12 -0.98 5.89 12.23
N ILE A 13 -0.52 5.42 11.06
CA ILE A 13 0.18 4.14 10.91
C ILE A 13 1.52 4.14 11.66
N ILE A 14 2.20 5.31 11.71
CA ILE A 14 3.40 5.50 12.53
C ILE A 14 3.01 5.69 14.00
N GLN A 15 1.97 6.49 14.26
CA GLN A 15 1.49 6.79 15.62
C GLN A 15 0.98 5.56 16.36
N ASP A 16 0.54 4.52 15.65
CA ASP A 16 0.18 3.21 16.23
C ASP A 16 1.41 2.46 16.80
N GLY A 17 2.62 2.92 16.50
CA GLY A 17 3.87 2.47 17.12
C GLY A 17 4.51 1.24 16.50
N ASN A 18 3.94 0.69 15.43
CA ASN A 18 4.48 -0.46 14.72
C ASN A 18 5.64 -0.10 13.77
N TYR A 19 5.61 1.14 13.27
CA TYR A 19 6.69 1.75 12.47
C TYR A 19 7.24 2.97 13.19
N GLY A 20 8.53 3.24 13.01
CA GLY A 20 9.11 4.55 13.31
C GLY A 20 8.91 5.52 12.14
N ASP A 21 9.34 6.76 12.33
CA ASP A 21 9.37 7.72 11.22
C ASP A 21 10.26 7.21 10.09
N PHE A 22 9.81 7.43 8.86
CA PHE A 22 10.54 7.10 7.64
C PHE A 22 11.46 8.24 7.28
N ALA A 23 12.68 7.93 6.88
CA ALA A 23 13.66 8.92 6.44
C ALA A 23 14.14 8.61 5.02
N ARG A 24 14.42 9.65 4.26
CA ARG A 24 15.00 9.57 2.92
C ARG A 24 16.33 8.82 2.93
N ASN A 25 16.59 8.02 1.91
CA ASN A 25 17.79 7.20 1.74
C ASN A 25 17.98 6.09 2.80
N THR A 26 16.94 5.76 3.55
CA THR A 26 16.94 4.63 4.48
C THR A 26 16.21 3.42 3.88
N SER A 27 16.40 2.28 4.52
CA SER A 27 15.67 1.05 4.18
C SER A 27 14.58 0.77 5.20
N ALA A 28 13.43 0.32 4.71
CA ALA A 28 12.31 -0.10 5.53
C ALA A 28 11.72 -1.41 4.99
N ALA A 29 11.08 -2.18 5.85
CA ALA A 29 10.44 -3.43 5.49
C ALA A 29 8.94 -3.35 5.79
N PHE A 30 8.11 -3.48 4.76
CA PHE A 30 6.66 -3.46 4.90
C PHE A 30 5.98 -4.25 3.79
N ALA A 31 4.75 -4.68 4.07
CA ALA A 31 3.80 -5.18 3.08
C ALA A 31 2.99 -4.02 2.49
N LEU A 32 2.33 -4.27 1.37
CA LEU A 32 1.53 -3.28 0.67
C LEU A 32 0.06 -3.66 0.72
N GLU A 33 -0.77 -2.74 1.19
CA GLU A 33 -2.22 -2.86 1.14
C GLU A 33 -2.77 -2.08 -0.06
N PHE A 34 -3.78 -2.63 -0.73
CA PHE A 34 -4.46 -1.93 -1.81
C PHE A 34 -5.91 -1.60 -1.45
N TYR A 35 -6.41 -0.53 -2.04
CA TYR A 35 -7.80 -0.09 -1.92
C TYR A 35 -8.38 0.15 -3.30
N ALA A 36 -9.53 -0.44 -3.59
CA ALA A 36 -10.25 -0.23 -4.84
C ALA A 36 -11.45 0.69 -4.59
N SER A 37 -11.45 1.87 -5.19
CA SER A 37 -12.56 2.84 -5.10
C SER A 37 -13.80 2.41 -5.90
N SER A 38 -13.63 1.47 -6.81
CA SER A 38 -14.68 0.86 -7.63
C SER A 38 -14.40 -0.63 -7.79
N PRO A 39 -15.43 -1.46 -8.07
CA PRO A 39 -15.23 -2.88 -8.28
C PRO A 39 -14.18 -3.16 -9.37
N LEU A 40 -13.27 -4.09 -9.08
CA LEU A 40 -12.32 -4.58 -10.06
C LEU A 40 -13.04 -5.54 -11.03
N GLU A 41 -12.74 -5.41 -12.31
CA GLU A 41 -13.28 -6.27 -13.35
C GLU A 41 -12.52 -7.59 -13.38
N ILE A 42 -13.22 -8.70 -13.18
CA ILE A 42 -12.70 -10.06 -13.38
C ILE A 42 -12.87 -10.41 -14.85
N PHE A 43 -11.86 -10.95 -15.49
CA PHE A 43 -11.91 -11.33 -16.90
C PHE A 43 -11.20 -12.65 -17.16
N GLU A 44 -11.63 -13.32 -18.24
CA GLU A 44 -10.95 -14.50 -18.75
C GLU A 44 -9.74 -14.07 -19.60
N ALA A 45 -8.59 -14.64 -19.29
CA ALA A 45 -7.34 -14.30 -19.94
C ALA A 45 -6.85 -15.45 -20.83
N ASN A 46 -6.87 -15.25 -22.15
CA ASN A 46 -6.29 -16.18 -23.10
C ASN A 46 -5.70 -15.42 -24.31
N PRO A 47 -4.36 -15.35 -24.49
CA PRO A 47 -3.34 -15.85 -23.55
C PRO A 47 -3.30 -15.10 -22.22
N GLU A 48 -2.68 -15.69 -21.21
CA GLU A 48 -2.47 -15.03 -19.92
C GLU A 48 -1.66 -13.75 -20.09
N PRO A 49 -2.14 -12.61 -19.55
CA PRO A 49 -1.42 -11.35 -19.62
C PRO A 49 -0.24 -11.35 -18.64
N VAL A 50 0.62 -10.37 -18.77
CA VAL A 50 1.65 -10.08 -17.79
C VAL A 50 1.07 -9.12 -16.77
N PRO A 51 1.28 -9.34 -15.44
CA PRO A 51 0.91 -8.38 -14.43
C PRO A 51 1.46 -6.99 -14.75
N ALA A 52 0.63 -5.96 -14.59
CA ALA A 52 0.98 -4.58 -14.91
C ALA A 52 0.49 -3.61 -13.84
N LEU A 53 1.29 -2.59 -13.60
CA LEU A 53 1.05 -1.53 -12.63
C LEU A 53 1.46 -0.20 -13.26
N ILE A 54 0.47 0.64 -13.60
CA ILE A 54 0.68 1.91 -14.27
C ILE A 54 0.17 3.03 -13.35
N ARG A 55 1.08 3.88 -12.89
CA ARG A 55 0.73 5.00 -12.02
C ARG A 55 -0.10 6.04 -12.78
N VAL A 56 -1.26 6.42 -12.22
CA VAL A 56 -2.20 7.39 -12.81
C VAL A 56 -2.55 8.55 -11.87
N GLY A 57 -2.06 8.50 -10.64
CA GLY A 57 -2.28 9.53 -9.60
C GLY A 57 -1.18 9.52 -8.56
N ASP A 58 -1.48 10.03 -7.37
CA ASP A 58 -0.54 10.11 -6.24
C ASP A 58 0.00 8.72 -5.86
N ALA A 59 -0.82 7.90 -5.25
CA ALA A 59 -0.55 6.48 -5.03
C ALA A 59 -1.58 5.59 -5.76
N ASP A 60 -2.18 6.11 -6.82
CA ASP A 60 -3.21 5.47 -7.64
C ASP A 60 -2.60 4.80 -8.87
N TYR A 61 -3.09 3.62 -9.18
CA TYR A 61 -2.59 2.79 -10.27
C TYR A 61 -3.72 2.15 -11.06
N GLU A 62 -3.57 2.12 -12.38
CA GLU A 62 -4.29 1.17 -13.23
C GLU A 62 -3.52 -0.15 -13.23
N VAL A 63 -4.23 -1.24 -12.99
CA VAL A 63 -3.62 -2.55 -12.81
C VAL A 63 -4.23 -3.62 -13.69
N VAL A 64 -3.38 -4.57 -14.09
CA VAL A 64 -3.75 -5.91 -14.53
C VAL A 64 -3.02 -6.87 -13.59
N GLY A 65 -3.74 -7.76 -12.94
CA GLY A 65 -3.15 -8.65 -11.94
C GLY A 65 -3.84 -10.00 -11.85
N GLN A 66 -3.15 -10.92 -11.19
CA GLN A 66 -3.65 -12.24 -10.90
C GLN A 66 -3.91 -12.42 -9.41
N VAL A 67 -5.04 -13.00 -9.04
CA VAL A 67 -5.35 -13.36 -7.65
C VAL A 67 -4.46 -14.52 -7.23
N ILE A 68 -3.60 -14.30 -6.24
CA ILE A 68 -2.64 -15.31 -5.76
C ILE A 68 -3.08 -15.98 -4.45
N HIS A 69 -3.98 -15.35 -3.72
CA HIS A 69 -4.49 -15.87 -2.45
C HIS A 69 -5.91 -15.38 -2.19
N VAL A 70 -6.74 -16.26 -1.62
CA VAL A 70 -8.11 -15.96 -1.20
C VAL A 70 -8.36 -16.62 0.14
N ALA A 71 -8.80 -15.85 1.13
CA ALA A 71 -9.27 -16.30 2.43
C ALA A 71 -10.58 -15.61 2.79
N ASP A 72 -11.21 -15.94 3.90
CA ASP A 72 -12.55 -15.44 4.26
C ASP A 72 -12.60 -13.92 4.42
N HIS A 73 -11.53 -13.31 4.94
CA HIS A 73 -11.51 -11.89 5.31
C HIS A 73 -10.36 -11.11 4.68
N TRP A 74 -9.61 -11.73 3.77
CA TRP A 74 -8.55 -11.06 3.05
C TRP A 74 -8.17 -11.81 1.77
N TRP A 75 -7.53 -11.10 0.86
CA TRP A 75 -7.06 -11.66 -0.39
C TRP A 75 -5.85 -10.89 -0.91
N ALA A 76 -5.08 -11.52 -1.79
CA ALA A 76 -3.88 -10.91 -2.35
C ALA A 76 -3.79 -11.11 -3.86
N ILE A 77 -3.20 -10.12 -4.52
CA ILE A 77 -3.02 -10.08 -5.98
C ILE A 77 -1.56 -9.80 -6.33
N ASP A 78 -1.14 -10.33 -7.47
CA ASP A 78 0.11 -9.99 -8.12
C ASP A 78 -0.17 -9.01 -9.27
N VAL A 79 0.30 -7.79 -9.14
CA VAL A 79 0.26 -6.72 -10.16
C VAL A 79 1.66 -6.35 -10.65
N GLY A 80 2.64 -7.25 -10.51
CA GLY A 80 4.07 -7.01 -10.67
C GLY A 80 4.78 -6.73 -9.33
N VAL A 81 3.99 -6.44 -8.32
CA VAL A 81 4.29 -6.46 -6.90
C VAL A 81 3.10 -7.07 -6.18
N LEU A 82 3.36 -7.80 -5.10
CA LEU A 82 2.29 -8.44 -4.34
C LEU A 82 1.65 -7.43 -3.40
N VAL A 83 0.34 -7.29 -3.50
CA VAL A 83 -0.46 -6.41 -2.65
C VAL A 83 -1.65 -7.18 -2.09
N PHE A 84 -2.14 -6.81 -0.92
CA PHE A 84 -3.28 -7.46 -0.29
C PHE A 84 -4.35 -6.46 0.14
N GLN A 85 -5.54 -6.97 0.42
CA GLN A 85 -6.62 -6.21 1.02
C GLN A 85 -7.25 -7.02 2.14
N GLU A 86 -7.41 -6.42 3.32
CA GLU A 86 -8.08 -7.03 4.47
C GLU A 86 -9.58 -6.73 4.44
N THR A 87 -10.24 -7.34 3.48
CA THR A 87 -11.71 -7.34 3.32
C THR A 87 -12.15 -8.66 2.74
N GLU A 88 -13.41 -9.00 2.92
CA GLU A 88 -14.01 -10.14 2.24
C GLU A 88 -13.83 -9.99 0.72
N PRO A 89 -13.23 -10.98 0.04
CA PRO A 89 -13.06 -10.93 -1.41
C PRO A 89 -14.43 -10.94 -2.10
N PRO A 90 -14.61 -10.25 -3.23
CA PRO A 90 -15.85 -10.35 -4.01
C PRO A 90 -16.19 -11.81 -4.34
N ALA A 91 -17.46 -12.17 -4.29
CA ALA A 91 -17.93 -13.56 -4.45
C ALA A 91 -17.50 -14.24 -5.76
N THR A 92 -17.14 -13.45 -6.77
CA THR A 92 -16.64 -13.93 -8.07
C THR A 92 -15.14 -14.18 -8.11
N VAL A 93 -14.38 -13.66 -7.12
CA VAL A 93 -12.92 -13.79 -7.05
C VAL A 93 -12.53 -15.21 -6.65
N ARG A 94 -11.59 -15.78 -7.36
CA ARG A 94 -10.97 -17.08 -7.05
C ARG A 94 -9.46 -16.97 -7.25
N GLN A 95 -8.71 -17.78 -6.55
CA GLN A 95 -7.28 -17.91 -6.80
C GLN A 95 -7.04 -18.30 -8.27
N GLY A 96 -6.11 -17.59 -8.92
CA GLY A 96 -5.85 -17.70 -10.34
C GLY A 96 -6.69 -16.79 -11.25
N SER A 97 -7.76 -16.16 -10.73
CA SER A 97 -8.54 -15.18 -11.50
C SER A 97 -7.67 -14.01 -11.93
N TRP A 98 -7.88 -13.53 -13.15
CA TRP A 98 -7.31 -12.28 -13.63
C TRP A 98 -8.27 -11.13 -13.40
N LEU A 99 -7.74 -9.99 -13.03
CA LEU A 99 -8.50 -8.79 -12.77
C LEU A 99 -7.81 -7.55 -13.35
N ARG A 100 -8.61 -6.51 -13.57
CA ARG A 100 -8.13 -5.18 -13.96
C ARG A 100 -8.97 -4.09 -13.32
N GLY A 101 -8.39 -2.92 -13.19
CA GLY A 101 -9.08 -1.75 -12.66
C GLY A 101 -8.13 -0.74 -12.05
N LYS A 102 -8.70 0.15 -11.24
CA LYS A 102 -7.93 1.18 -10.54
C LYS A 102 -7.86 0.85 -9.05
N ILE A 103 -6.65 0.90 -8.51
CA ILE A 103 -6.38 0.75 -7.07
C ILE A 103 -5.50 1.88 -6.55
N SER A 104 -5.61 2.16 -5.27
CA SER A 104 -4.62 2.94 -4.51
C SER A 104 -3.77 1.99 -3.70
N ILE A 105 -2.46 2.25 -3.57
CA ILE A 105 -1.53 1.41 -2.81
C ILE A 105 -1.00 2.18 -1.61
N GLY A 106 -1.12 1.59 -0.43
CA GLY A 106 -0.59 2.11 0.82
C GLY A 106 0.31 1.13 1.55
N ILE A 107 0.99 1.63 2.57
CA ILE A 107 1.73 0.80 3.51
C ILE A 107 0.73 0.08 4.41
N ASP A 108 0.92 -1.23 4.58
CA ASP A 108 0.17 -2.04 5.55
C ASP A 108 0.32 -1.47 6.96
N PRO A 109 -0.79 -1.20 7.68
CA PRO A 109 -0.75 -0.79 9.09
C PRO A 109 -0.20 -1.85 10.06
N PHE A 110 0.57 -2.81 9.59
CA PHE A 110 1.13 -3.95 10.30
C PHE A 110 0.17 -5.16 10.45
N PHE A 111 -0.99 -5.12 9.83
CA PHE A 111 -2.00 -6.18 9.94
C PHE A 111 -1.54 -7.49 9.32
N TYR A 112 -0.79 -7.42 8.21
CA TYR A 112 -0.19 -8.60 7.63
C TYR A 112 0.78 -9.28 8.60
N PHE A 113 1.65 -8.53 9.26
CA PHE A 113 2.63 -9.07 10.21
C PHE A 113 1.97 -9.72 11.43
N GLU A 114 0.93 -9.11 11.97
CA GLU A 114 0.29 -9.53 13.22
C GLU A 114 -0.66 -10.69 13.02
N ARG A 115 -1.42 -10.69 11.94
CA ARG A 115 -2.59 -11.55 11.80
C ARG A 115 -2.55 -12.48 10.59
N LEU A 116 -2.12 -11.96 9.43
CA LEU A 116 -2.32 -12.66 8.17
C LEU A 116 -1.15 -13.57 7.80
N ALA A 117 0.07 -13.13 8.03
CA ALA A 117 1.29 -13.89 7.68
C ALA A 117 1.40 -15.26 8.37
N HIS A 118 0.69 -15.47 9.46
CA HIS A 118 0.70 -16.69 10.26
C HIS A 118 -0.39 -17.69 9.86
N GLN A 119 -1.28 -17.30 8.97
CA GLN A 119 -2.35 -18.18 8.50
C GLN A 119 -1.81 -19.25 7.55
N PRO A 120 -2.36 -20.47 7.58
CA PRO A 120 -1.95 -21.54 6.66
C PRO A 120 -2.11 -21.11 5.20
N GLY A 121 -1.03 -21.28 4.41
CA GLY A 121 -1.04 -20.93 2.98
C GLY A 121 -0.91 -19.45 2.67
N ALA A 122 -0.71 -18.58 3.67
CA ALA A 122 -0.48 -17.15 3.43
C ALA A 122 0.78 -16.93 2.58
N PRO A 123 0.70 -16.17 1.50
CA PRO A 123 1.85 -15.85 0.67
C PRO A 123 2.82 -14.90 1.40
N ALA A 124 4.08 -14.90 1.01
CA ALA A 124 5.06 -13.93 1.48
C ALA A 124 4.79 -12.56 0.84
N LEU A 125 4.51 -11.50 1.62
CA LEU A 125 4.14 -10.18 1.11
C LEU A 125 5.06 -9.05 1.58
N VAL A 126 6.03 -9.31 2.46
CA VAL A 126 6.94 -8.27 2.94
C VAL A 126 8.06 -8.06 1.95
N TYR A 127 8.28 -6.81 1.59
CA TYR A 127 9.44 -6.40 0.81
C TYR A 127 10.38 -5.54 1.64
N ASP A 128 11.67 -5.57 1.30
CA ASP A 128 12.62 -4.58 1.75
C ASP A 128 12.65 -3.45 0.71
N TRP A 129 12.41 -2.23 1.16
CA TRP A 129 12.30 -1.02 0.35
C TRP A 129 13.40 -0.03 0.68
N LYS A 130 13.94 0.66 -0.32
CA LYS A 130 14.73 1.86 -0.13
C LYS A 130 13.82 3.07 -0.34
N VAL A 131 13.71 3.94 0.65
CA VAL A 131 12.93 5.17 0.59
C VAL A 131 13.77 6.23 -0.11
N GLU A 132 13.43 6.60 -1.35
CA GLU A 132 14.20 7.55 -2.15
C GLU A 132 13.74 8.99 -1.94
N ARG A 133 12.43 9.21 -1.77
CA ARG A 133 11.81 10.51 -1.58
C ARG A 133 10.58 10.38 -0.72
N ILE A 134 10.29 11.43 0.04
CA ILE A 134 9.09 11.53 0.88
C ILE A 134 8.43 12.87 0.58
N GLU A 135 7.12 12.87 0.42
CA GLU A 135 6.31 14.07 0.25
C GLU A 135 5.19 14.09 1.30
N ILE A 136 4.94 15.27 1.87
CA ILE A 136 3.80 15.52 2.77
C ILE A 136 2.74 16.31 2.06
N GLN A 137 1.49 15.98 2.32
CA GLN A 137 0.34 16.71 1.80
C GLN A 137 0.26 18.12 2.39
N THR A 138 0.06 19.13 1.53
CA THR A 138 0.05 20.55 1.90
C THR A 138 -1.32 21.20 1.81
N ALA A 139 -2.38 20.44 1.54
CA ALA A 139 -3.75 20.99 1.49
C ALA A 139 -4.10 21.67 2.82
N PRO A 140 -4.48 22.96 2.83
CA PRO A 140 -4.82 23.67 4.05
C PRO A 140 -6.05 23.08 4.70
N LEU A 141 -6.13 23.14 6.03
CA LEU A 141 -7.34 22.81 6.75
C LEU A 141 -8.35 23.96 6.62
N ILE A 142 -9.58 23.63 6.29
CA ILE A 142 -10.72 24.54 6.24
C ILE A 142 -11.78 24.10 7.25
N GLU A 143 -12.33 25.04 7.99
CA GLU A 143 -13.44 24.77 8.90
C GLU A 143 -14.75 24.69 8.10
N THR A 144 -15.36 23.50 8.06
CA THR A 144 -16.62 23.26 7.33
C THR A 144 -17.85 23.35 8.23
N LYS A 145 -17.68 23.11 9.52
CA LYS A 145 -18.67 23.27 10.59
C LYS A 145 -17.93 23.68 11.86
N PRO A 146 -18.58 24.24 12.88
CA PRO A 146 -17.91 24.61 14.11
C PRO A 146 -17.04 23.46 14.68
N ARG A 147 -15.75 23.70 14.78
CA ARG A 147 -14.71 22.74 15.23
C ARG A 147 -14.53 21.49 14.35
N VAL A 148 -15.05 21.47 13.11
CA VAL A 148 -14.83 20.40 12.14
C VAL A 148 -13.96 20.93 11.02
N PHE A 149 -12.72 20.49 10.99
CA PHE A 149 -11.74 20.86 9.99
C PHE A 149 -11.55 19.70 9.01
N VAL A 150 -11.52 20.04 7.72
CA VAL A 150 -11.20 19.12 6.63
C VAL A 150 -10.13 19.75 5.74
N ARG A 151 -9.35 18.91 5.07
CA ARG A 151 -8.39 19.42 4.10
C ARG A 151 -9.10 19.93 2.85
N ASP A 152 -8.68 21.11 2.37
CA ASP A 152 -9.20 21.69 1.14
C ASP A 152 -8.69 20.91 -0.08
N ALA A 153 -9.50 19.97 -0.57
CA ALA A 153 -9.14 19.14 -1.72
C ALA A 153 -8.90 19.95 -3.01
N THR A 154 -9.39 21.21 -3.10
CA THR A 154 -9.15 22.08 -4.25
C THR A 154 -7.75 22.68 -4.26
N LYS A 155 -7.07 22.64 -3.13
CA LYS A 155 -5.69 23.13 -2.93
C LYS A 155 -4.72 22.01 -2.56
N LEU A 156 -5.05 20.79 -2.97
CA LEU A 156 -4.18 19.63 -2.77
C LEU A 156 -2.83 19.89 -3.44
N GLY A 157 -1.76 19.70 -2.69
CA GLY A 157 -0.39 19.78 -3.16
C GLY A 157 0.51 18.88 -2.30
N TRP A 158 1.73 18.70 -2.78
CA TRP A 158 2.73 17.88 -2.12
C TRP A 158 4.03 18.67 -1.96
N ARG A 159 4.70 18.52 -0.83
CA ARG A 159 5.98 19.13 -0.53
C ARG A 159 6.98 18.08 -0.11
N GLU A 160 8.14 18.04 -0.76
CA GLU A 160 9.22 17.14 -0.41
C GLU A 160 9.75 17.45 1.00
N ILE A 161 9.99 16.39 1.76
CA ILE A 161 10.57 16.42 3.11
C ILE A 161 11.66 15.36 3.23
N LEU A 162 12.52 15.47 4.25
CA LEU A 162 13.62 14.53 4.48
C LEU A 162 13.19 13.31 5.30
N GLU A 163 12.26 13.52 6.21
CA GLU A 163 11.71 12.49 7.10
C GLU A 163 10.25 12.77 7.42
N THR A 164 9.48 11.74 7.74
CA THR A 164 8.16 11.92 8.34
C THR A 164 8.33 12.40 9.78
N LYS A 165 7.36 13.17 10.25
CA LYS A 165 7.25 13.61 11.64
C LYS A 165 5.83 13.40 12.11
N ALA A 166 5.41 12.14 12.11
CA ALA A 166 4.01 11.78 12.28
C ALA A 166 3.40 12.21 13.61
N TRP A 167 4.22 12.42 14.64
CA TRP A 167 3.77 12.93 15.94
C TRP A 167 3.68 14.47 16.00
N GLU A 168 4.33 15.17 15.06
CA GLU A 168 4.29 16.64 14.96
C GLU A 168 3.32 17.09 13.86
N ASP A 169 3.35 16.39 12.74
CA ASP A 169 2.59 16.70 11.51
C ASP A 169 1.55 15.60 11.22
N GLU A 170 0.32 15.78 11.68
CA GLU A 170 -0.78 14.91 11.27
C GLU A 170 -1.06 15.10 9.77
N GLY A 171 -0.93 14.04 8.98
CA GLY A 171 -1.13 14.17 7.55
C GLY A 171 -0.98 12.88 6.77
N GLU A 172 -1.02 13.07 5.48
CA GLU A 172 -0.78 12.04 4.49
C GLU A 172 0.58 12.26 3.86
N TYR A 173 1.27 11.17 3.61
CA TYR A 173 2.58 11.15 2.97
C TYR A 173 2.53 10.28 1.71
N LEU A 174 3.41 10.61 0.76
CA LEU A 174 3.78 9.73 -0.35
C LEU A 174 5.24 9.32 -0.17
N LEU A 175 5.48 8.02 -0.16
CA LEU A 175 6.82 7.46 -0.15
C LEU A 175 7.15 6.92 -1.53
N HIS A 176 8.22 7.44 -2.14
CA HIS A 176 8.79 6.91 -3.37
C HIS A 176 9.84 5.87 -2.99
N CYS A 177 9.57 4.63 -3.30
CA CYS A 177 10.35 3.49 -2.83
C CYS A 177 10.90 2.68 -3.99
N THR A 178 12.15 2.23 -3.87
CA THR A 178 12.74 1.24 -4.78
C THR A 178 12.76 -0.12 -4.09
N ARG A 179 12.23 -1.14 -4.76
CA ARG A 179 12.23 -2.51 -4.28
C ARG A 179 13.63 -3.10 -4.27
N MET A 180 14.07 -3.63 -3.13
CA MET A 180 15.42 -4.16 -2.93
C MET A 180 15.54 -5.68 -3.14
N GLY A 181 14.42 -6.38 -3.36
CA GLY A 181 14.42 -7.84 -3.53
C GLY A 181 13.03 -8.42 -3.72
N GLY A 182 12.93 -9.74 -3.70
CA GLY A 182 11.65 -10.46 -3.74
C GLY A 182 10.88 -10.35 -2.44
N ALA A 183 9.58 -10.70 -2.49
CA ALA A 183 8.75 -10.81 -1.30
C ALA A 183 9.27 -11.91 -0.37
N ARG A 184 9.16 -11.67 0.92
CA ARG A 184 9.54 -12.61 1.97
C ARG A 184 8.50 -12.66 3.09
N SER A 185 8.51 -13.73 3.87
CA SER A 185 7.74 -13.78 5.11
C SER A 185 8.33 -12.82 6.17
N PRO A 186 7.53 -12.37 7.13
CA PRO A 186 8.04 -11.60 8.27
C PRO A 186 9.20 -12.35 8.95
N ARG A 187 10.23 -11.61 9.31
CA ARG A 187 11.27 -12.18 10.17
C ARG A 187 10.67 -12.41 11.55
N SER A 188 10.78 -13.64 12.10
CA SER A 188 10.39 -13.85 13.48
C SER A 188 11.18 -12.90 14.37
N LYS A 189 10.49 -12.12 15.23
CA LYS A 189 11.18 -11.39 16.31
C LYS A 189 11.94 -12.45 17.10
N ARG A 190 13.26 -12.51 16.99
CA ARG A 190 14.07 -13.21 17.96
C ARG A 190 13.87 -12.43 19.26
N HIS A 191 13.10 -12.99 20.18
CA HIS A 191 13.13 -12.49 21.55
C HIS A 191 14.57 -12.65 22.05
N PRO A 192 15.20 -11.60 22.58
CA PRO A 192 16.49 -11.69 23.22
C PRO A 192 16.44 -12.58 24.44
#